data_784701a84eda23fd06f633083c1eb07a
#
_entry.id   784701a84eda23fd06f633083c1eb07a
#
_cell.length_a   1.000
_cell.length_b   1.000
_cell.length_c   1.000
_cell.angle_alpha   90.00
_cell.angle_beta   90.00
_cell.angle_gamma   90.00
#
_symmetry.space_group_name_H-M   'P 1'
#
loop_
_entity.id
_entity.type
_entity.pdbx_description
1 polymer ?
#
loop_
_entity_poly.entity_id
_entity_poly.type
_entity_poly.pdbx_seq_one_letter_code
_entity_poly.pdbx_strand_id
1 'polypeptide(L)'
;MNGFSGSVQPSGDPVWPVSRHLRTKIESGMSARSPYDTLVTIYGGSGFLGRHVVRALAKRHYRIRVAVRRPELAGHLQPLGRVGQIHAVQANLRHAASVEAAARDAQVLVNLVGILFERGRQRFQAVQTYGAEQVALAASAHGARLVHVSAIGADANSPSAYARTKADAERLVLAAQPSASIMRPSILFGPEDDFFNRFAALARLSPALPLIGGGLTRFQPVFVGDVARAIADAVDGAARPGTIYELGGPDIRTFKELMQFVLRTIERKRLLVPLPFFLAKMQATILQYFPKPPLTPDQVELLRVDNVVSNAAKAELRTLQGLGIEPETIEAIVPSYLWRFRKTGQFRSRVA
;
A
#
# COMPACT_ATOMS: atom_id res chain seq x y z
N MET A 1 -76.48 -22.70 -16.09
CA MET A 1 -76.30 -21.58 -15.13
C MET A 1 -75.10 -21.91 -14.30
N ASN A 2 -73.91 -21.66 -14.77
CA ASN A 2 -72.68 -22.07 -14.13
C ASN A 2 -71.80 -20.83 -13.88
N GLY A 3 -71.59 -20.53 -12.59
CA GLY A 3 -70.71 -19.48 -12.18
C GLY A 3 -69.28 -20.02 -12.05
N PHE A 4 -68.37 -19.40 -12.77
CA PHE A 4 -66.90 -19.59 -12.59
C PHE A 4 -66.39 -18.56 -11.58
N SER A 5 -65.93 -19.02 -10.44
CA SER A 5 -65.10 -18.23 -9.52
C SER A 5 -63.65 -18.59 -9.74
N GLY A 6 -62.88 -17.69 -10.37
CA GLY A 6 -61.46 -17.78 -10.50
C GLY A 6 -60.76 -17.03 -9.38
N SER A 7 -60.10 -17.76 -8.48
CA SER A 7 -59.23 -17.20 -7.47
C SER A 7 -57.85 -16.87 -8.07
N VAL A 8 -57.48 -15.60 -8.08
CA VAL A 8 -56.17 -15.11 -8.44
C VAL A 8 -55.24 -15.32 -7.21
N GLN A 9 -54.23 -16.14 -7.38
CA GLN A 9 -53.12 -16.23 -6.42
C GLN A 9 -52.13 -15.06 -6.65
N PRO A 10 -51.60 -14.42 -5.62
CA PRO A 10 -50.53 -13.44 -5.79
C PRO A 10 -49.21 -14.14 -6.13
N SER A 11 -48.55 -13.68 -7.18
CA SER A 11 -47.21 -14.06 -7.58
C SER A 11 -46.19 -13.71 -6.49
N GLY A 12 -45.52 -14.72 -5.97
CA GLY A 12 -44.48 -14.55 -4.98
C GLY A 12 -43.25 -13.87 -5.58
N ASP A 13 -42.79 -12.82 -4.92
CA ASP A 13 -41.51 -12.17 -5.22
C ASP A 13 -40.34 -13.15 -5.04
N PRO A 14 -39.27 -13.07 -5.86
CA PRO A 14 -38.10 -13.93 -5.71
C PRO A 14 -37.34 -13.57 -4.44
N VAL A 15 -37.38 -14.45 -3.45
CA VAL A 15 -36.56 -14.35 -2.24
C VAL A 15 -35.13 -14.68 -2.61
N TRP A 16 -34.28 -13.65 -2.74
CA TRP A 16 -32.83 -13.82 -2.88
C TRP A 16 -32.25 -14.39 -1.59
N PRO A 17 -31.38 -15.42 -1.63
CA PRO A 17 -30.75 -15.96 -0.42
C PRO A 17 -29.77 -14.94 0.16
N VAL A 18 -30.14 -14.34 1.28
CA VAL A 18 -29.22 -13.53 2.11
C VAL A 18 -28.11 -14.46 2.57
N SER A 19 -26.87 -14.17 2.16
CA SER A 19 -25.70 -15.01 2.47
C SER A 19 -25.58 -15.23 3.99
N ARG A 20 -25.28 -16.46 4.40
CA ARG A 20 -25.13 -16.87 5.81
C ARG A 20 -24.15 -16.02 6.63
N HIS A 21 -23.22 -15.32 5.97
CA HIS A 21 -22.26 -14.43 6.62
C HIS A 21 -22.85 -13.17 7.26
N LEU A 22 -24.04 -12.75 6.85
CA LEU A 22 -24.72 -11.60 7.47
C LEU A 22 -25.48 -11.97 8.76
N ARG A 23 -25.88 -13.22 8.95
CA ARG A 23 -26.63 -13.65 10.16
C ARG A 23 -25.73 -13.83 11.40
N THR A 24 -24.48 -14.25 11.25
CA THR A 24 -23.53 -14.43 12.36
C THR A 24 -23.01 -13.13 12.97
N LYS A 25 -23.15 -11.99 12.27
CA LYS A 25 -22.74 -10.66 12.78
C LYS A 25 -23.75 -10.00 13.73
N ILE A 26 -24.96 -10.52 13.82
CA ILE A 26 -26.04 -9.92 14.64
C ILE A 26 -26.02 -10.47 16.08
N GLU A 27 -25.36 -11.60 16.34
CA GLU A 27 -25.38 -12.28 17.63
C GLU A 27 -24.22 -11.95 18.58
N SER A 28 -23.16 -11.27 18.12
CA SER A 28 -22.13 -10.73 19.01
C SER A 28 -22.51 -9.29 19.34
N GLY A 29 -22.97 -9.04 20.55
CA GLY A 29 -23.54 -7.78 21.08
C GLY A 29 -22.65 -6.53 21.07
N MET A 30 -21.81 -6.34 20.07
CA MET A 30 -21.20 -5.07 19.67
C MET A 30 -21.96 -4.56 18.46
N SER A 31 -22.86 -3.62 18.67
CA SER A 31 -23.45 -2.82 17.60
C SER A 31 -22.33 -2.27 16.71
N ALA A 32 -22.12 -2.89 15.55
CA ALA A 32 -21.17 -2.39 14.56
C ALA A 32 -21.64 -0.99 14.17
N ARG A 33 -20.90 0.05 14.58
CA ARG A 33 -21.22 1.43 14.21
C ARG A 33 -21.27 1.53 12.68
N SER A 34 -22.23 2.31 12.19
CA SER A 34 -22.33 2.59 10.77
C SER A 34 -21.00 3.17 10.25
N PRO A 35 -20.55 2.84 9.04
CA PRO A 35 -19.41 3.52 8.41
C PRO A 35 -19.53 5.04 8.42
N TYR A 36 -20.74 5.58 8.28
CA TYR A 36 -21.01 7.02 8.36
C TYR A 36 -20.66 7.66 9.74
N ASP A 37 -20.73 6.87 10.81
CA ASP A 37 -20.42 7.32 12.19
C ASP A 37 -19.01 6.95 12.61
N THR A 38 -18.30 6.17 11.78
CA THR A 38 -16.95 5.70 12.08
C THR A 38 -15.92 6.68 11.51
N LEU A 39 -15.10 7.25 12.40
CA LEU A 39 -13.97 8.09 12.02
C LEU A 39 -12.71 7.25 11.88
N VAL A 40 -12.09 7.31 10.69
CA VAL A 40 -10.80 6.69 10.40
C VAL A 40 -9.74 7.77 10.29
N THR A 41 -8.72 7.73 11.14
CA THR A 41 -7.55 8.62 11.01
C THR A 41 -6.45 7.92 10.23
N ILE A 42 -6.00 8.54 9.13
CA ILE A 42 -4.98 8.00 8.22
C ILE A 42 -3.72 8.86 8.29
N TYR A 43 -2.67 8.34 8.93
CA TYR A 43 -1.36 8.96 8.93
C TYR A 43 -0.66 8.68 7.59
N GLY A 44 -0.26 9.74 6.88
CA GLY A 44 0.35 9.64 5.56
C GLY A 44 -0.65 9.49 4.40
N GLY A 45 -1.92 9.83 4.60
CA GLY A 45 -2.97 9.68 3.59
C GLY A 45 -2.78 10.49 2.31
N SER A 46 -1.92 11.51 2.28
CA SER A 46 -1.60 12.27 1.06
C SER A 46 -0.51 11.64 0.18
N GLY A 47 0.13 10.55 0.63
CA GLY A 47 1.14 9.81 -0.13
C GLY A 47 0.56 8.95 -1.25
N PHE A 48 1.45 8.24 -1.98
CA PHE A 48 1.06 7.39 -3.10
C PHE A 48 0.02 6.32 -2.68
N LEU A 49 0.33 5.45 -1.73
CA LEU A 49 -0.64 4.48 -1.21
C LEU A 49 -1.82 5.19 -0.52
N GLY A 50 -1.53 6.27 0.21
CA GLY A 50 -2.52 6.97 1.03
C GLY A 50 -3.73 7.47 0.26
N ARG A 51 -3.55 8.06 -0.92
CA ARG A 51 -4.66 8.54 -1.77
C ARG A 51 -5.58 7.43 -2.25
N HIS A 52 -5.03 6.24 -2.51
CA HIS A 52 -5.81 5.05 -2.88
C HIS A 52 -6.60 4.50 -1.68
N VAL A 53 -6.00 4.49 -0.48
CA VAL A 53 -6.68 4.11 0.76
C VAL A 53 -7.80 5.10 1.10
N VAL A 54 -7.53 6.42 1.02
CA VAL A 54 -8.54 7.46 1.22
C VAL A 54 -9.71 7.26 0.26
N ARG A 55 -9.44 7.02 -1.04
CA ARG A 55 -10.47 6.75 -2.05
C ARG A 55 -11.28 5.49 -1.72
N ALA A 56 -10.62 4.40 -1.31
CA ALA A 56 -11.28 3.15 -0.99
C ALA A 56 -12.21 3.30 0.23
N LEU A 57 -11.77 4.00 1.27
CA LEU A 57 -12.57 4.24 2.48
C LEU A 57 -13.67 5.27 2.24
N ALA A 58 -13.43 6.30 1.42
CA ALA A 58 -14.46 7.27 1.05
C ALA A 58 -15.64 6.61 0.30
N LYS A 59 -15.36 5.66 -0.61
CA LYS A 59 -16.38 4.85 -1.30
C LYS A 59 -17.18 3.95 -0.35
N ARG A 60 -16.62 3.60 0.82
CA ARG A 60 -17.30 2.83 1.89
C ARG A 60 -17.97 3.75 2.91
N HIS A 61 -18.05 5.06 2.62
CA HIS A 61 -18.74 6.07 3.43
C HIS A 61 -18.13 6.35 4.80
N TYR A 62 -16.88 5.97 5.05
CA TYR A 62 -16.19 6.36 6.28
C TYR A 62 -15.95 7.86 6.36
N ARG A 63 -16.03 8.42 7.58
CA ARG A 63 -15.49 9.75 7.88
C ARG A 63 -13.97 9.63 7.97
N ILE A 64 -13.24 10.48 7.25
CA ILE A 64 -11.79 10.33 7.09
C ILE A 64 -11.07 11.57 7.60
N ARG A 65 -10.18 11.37 8.56
CA ARG A 65 -9.20 12.37 8.99
C ARG A 65 -7.84 12.00 8.40
N VAL A 66 -7.31 12.87 7.55
CA VAL A 66 -5.99 12.68 6.93
C VAL A 66 -4.94 13.43 7.75
N ALA A 67 -4.14 12.70 8.51
CA ALA A 67 -3.10 13.24 9.38
C ALA A 67 -1.79 13.38 8.60
N VAL A 68 -1.39 14.61 8.29
CA VAL A 68 -0.24 14.94 7.44
C VAL A 68 0.54 16.10 8.00
N ARG A 69 1.81 16.24 7.59
CA ARG A 69 2.69 17.33 8.05
C ARG A 69 2.28 18.70 7.52
N ARG A 70 1.67 18.73 6.35
CA ARG A 70 1.25 19.93 5.62
C ARG A 70 -0.17 19.74 5.09
N PRO A 71 -1.19 20.05 5.90
CA PRO A 71 -2.60 19.88 5.50
C PRO A 71 -2.98 20.68 4.26
N GLU A 72 -2.37 21.85 4.07
CA GLU A 72 -2.58 22.74 2.93
C GLU A 72 -2.23 22.08 1.58
N LEU A 73 -1.33 21.10 1.57
CA LEU A 73 -0.96 20.34 0.38
C LEU A 73 -1.84 19.09 0.15
N ALA A 74 -2.77 18.81 1.04
CA ALA A 74 -3.65 17.63 0.97
C ALA A 74 -5.01 17.93 0.29
N GLY A 75 -5.23 19.14 -0.24
CA GLY A 75 -6.48 19.54 -0.88
C GLY A 75 -6.90 18.64 -2.06
N HIS A 76 -5.95 18.02 -2.75
CA HIS A 76 -6.20 17.06 -3.83
C HIS A 76 -6.98 15.80 -3.40
N LEU A 77 -7.11 15.55 -2.10
CA LEU A 77 -7.90 14.43 -1.56
C LEU A 77 -9.39 14.76 -1.42
N GLN A 78 -9.76 16.03 -1.32
CA GLN A 78 -11.14 16.48 -1.15
C GLN A 78 -12.10 15.91 -2.21
N PRO A 79 -11.75 15.92 -3.51
CA PRO A 79 -12.62 15.38 -4.57
C PRO A 79 -12.81 13.85 -4.54
N LEU A 80 -12.07 13.11 -3.68
CA LEU A 80 -12.20 11.66 -3.57
C LEU A 80 -13.42 11.22 -2.77
N GLY A 81 -14.04 12.13 -2.01
CA GLY A 81 -15.20 11.87 -1.17
C GLY A 81 -16.29 12.94 -1.33
N ARG A 82 -17.31 12.83 -0.50
CA ARG A 82 -18.41 13.83 -0.41
C ARG A 82 -17.94 15.05 0.39
N VAL A 83 -18.67 16.14 0.28
CA VAL A 83 -18.43 17.37 1.07
C VAL A 83 -18.41 17.04 2.55
N GLY A 84 -17.35 17.46 3.27
CA GLY A 84 -17.17 17.20 4.69
C GLY A 84 -16.71 15.79 5.08
N GLN A 85 -16.61 14.86 4.15
CA GLN A 85 -16.22 13.48 4.43
C GLN A 85 -14.72 13.33 4.72
N ILE A 86 -13.87 14.12 4.06
CA ILE A 86 -12.41 14.06 4.18
C ILE A 86 -11.91 15.37 4.77
N HIS A 87 -11.21 15.27 5.91
CA HIS A 87 -10.65 16.42 6.60
C HIS A 87 -9.15 16.23 6.86
N ALA A 88 -8.33 17.16 6.39
CA ALA A 88 -6.89 17.14 6.61
C ALA A 88 -6.53 17.87 7.92
N VAL A 89 -5.69 17.22 8.76
CA VAL A 89 -5.18 17.78 10.00
C VAL A 89 -3.66 17.71 10.05
N GLN A 90 -3.05 18.62 10.81
CA GLN A 90 -1.62 18.60 11.01
C GLN A 90 -1.22 17.49 11.99
N ALA A 91 -0.30 16.62 11.57
CA ALA A 91 0.35 15.66 12.44
C ALA A 91 1.76 15.34 11.95
N ASN A 92 2.66 15.17 12.90
CA ASN A 92 4.03 14.77 12.64
C ASN A 92 4.40 13.60 13.57
N LEU A 93 4.67 12.44 12.99
CA LEU A 93 4.94 11.20 13.75
C LEU A 93 6.12 11.31 14.72
N ARG A 94 7.00 12.30 14.55
CA ARG A 94 8.11 12.58 15.48
C ARG A 94 7.69 13.39 16.73
N HIS A 95 6.42 13.79 16.82
CA HIS A 95 5.87 14.57 17.93
C HIS A 95 4.62 13.88 18.47
N ALA A 96 4.77 13.15 19.58
CA ALA A 96 3.72 12.34 20.18
C ALA A 96 2.40 13.10 20.39
N ALA A 97 2.47 14.33 20.89
CA ALA A 97 1.27 15.16 21.15
C ALA A 97 0.47 15.43 19.85
N SER A 98 1.13 15.57 18.69
CA SER A 98 0.41 15.78 17.42
C SER A 98 -0.18 14.48 16.87
N VAL A 99 0.43 13.33 17.16
CA VAL A 99 -0.12 12.01 16.84
C VAL A 99 -1.37 11.76 17.68
N GLU A 100 -1.27 11.99 18.98
CA GLU A 100 -2.36 11.87 19.94
C GLU A 100 -3.56 12.75 19.57
N ALA A 101 -3.32 14.03 19.29
CA ALA A 101 -4.36 14.96 18.85
C ALA A 101 -5.09 14.51 17.59
N ALA A 102 -4.37 13.91 16.64
CA ALA A 102 -4.94 13.38 15.40
C ALA A 102 -5.68 12.05 15.61
N ALA A 103 -5.36 11.28 16.66
CA ALA A 103 -6.02 10.03 17.00
C ALA A 103 -7.36 10.23 17.74
N ARG A 104 -7.58 11.39 18.36
CA ARG A 104 -8.75 11.66 19.20
C ARG A 104 -10.05 11.36 18.48
N ASP A 105 -10.94 10.64 19.15
CA ASP A 105 -12.29 10.23 18.69
C ASP A 105 -12.29 9.27 17.48
N ALA A 106 -11.12 8.83 17.00
CA ALA A 106 -11.04 7.87 15.90
C ALA A 106 -11.30 6.43 16.40
N GLN A 107 -12.09 5.67 15.67
CA GLN A 107 -12.34 4.25 15.92
C GLN A 107 -11.30 3.35 15.24
N VAL A 108 -10.66 3.85 14.18
CA VAL A 108 -9.60 3.14 13.47
C VAL A 108 -8.47 4.09 13.12
N LEU A 109 -7.25 3.68 13.38
CA LEU A 109 -6.04 4.34 12.93
C LEU A 109 -5.39 3.53 11.81
N VAL A 110 -4.96 4.22 10.76
CA VAL A 110 -4.21 3.60 9.64
C VAL A 110 -2.88 4.32 9.53
N ASN A 111 -1.77 3.60 9.71
CA ASN A 111 -0.42 4.16 9.58
C ASN A 111 0.22 3.73 8.27
N LEU A 112 0.32 4.66 7.32
CA LEU A 112 0.93 4.48 5.99
C LEU A 112 2.29 5.17 5.88
N VAL A 113 2.77 5.80 6.96
CA VAL A 113 3.97 6.62 6.89
C VAL A 113 5.23 5.75 6.80
N GLY A 114 6.00 5.99 5.76
CA GLY A 114 7.30 5.40 5.53
C GLY A 114 8.17 6.33 4.70
N ILE A 115 9.48 6.17 4.80
CA ILE A 115 10.46 6.86 3.97
C ILE A 115 11.38 5.81 3.33
N LEU A 116 11.86 6.06 2.11
CA LEU A 116 12.75 5.15 1.37
C LEU A 116 14.22 5.54 1.50
N PHE A 117 14.51 6.71 2.04
CA PHE A 117 15.86 7.21 2.32
C PHE A 117 15.80 8.28 3.42
N GLU A 118 16.91 8.45 4.11
CA GLU A 118 17.04 9.44 5.16
C GLU A 118 17.44 10.81 4.61
N ARG A 119 16.85 11.88 5.17
CA ARG A 119 17.21 13.26 4.83
C ARG A 119 16.98 14.20 6.00
N GLY A 120 18.01 14.85 6.46
CA GLY A 120 17.94 15.78 7.59
C GLY A 120 17.34 15.12 8.83
N ARG A 121 16.23 15.69 9.32
CA ARG A 121 15.50 15.15 10.48
C ARG A 121 14.60 13.94 10.16
N GLN A 122 14.43 13.57 8.87
CA GLN A 122 13.69 12.39 8.43
C GLN A 122 14.65 11.18 8.49
N ARG A 123 14.76 10.55 9.65
CA ARG A 123 15.55 9.35 9.89
C ARG A 123 14.63 8.15 9.97
N PHE A 124 15.12 6.98 9.56
CA PHE A 124 14.33 5.72 9.63
C PHE A 124 13.86 5.46 11.06
N GLN A 125 14.77 5.56 12.03
CA GLN A 125 14.43 5.36 13.44
C GLN A 125 13.36 6.33 13.94
N ALA A 126 13.43 7.61 13.57
CA ALA A 126 12.50 8.64 14.04
C ALA A 126 11.13 8.58 13.38
N VAL A 127 11.06 8.10 12.13
CA VAL A 127 9.80 8.11 11.36
C VAL A 127 9.16 6.72 11.34
N GLN A 128 9.95 5.67 11.08
CA GLN A 128 9.40 4.31 10.92
C GLN A 128 9.25 3.61 12.27
N THR A 129 10.26 3.66 13.14
CA THR A 129 10.24 2.97 14.44
C THR A 129 9.47 3.78 15.48
N TYR A 130 10.02 4.92 15.91
CA TYR A 130 9.37 5.77 16.92
C TYR A 130 7.98 6.25 16.48
N GLY A 131 7.86 6.73 15.22
CA GLY A 131 6.58 7.22 14.71
C GLY A 131 5.48 6.14 14.68
N ALA A 132 5.82 4.90 14.33
CA ALA A 132 4.86 3.80 14.34
C ALA A 132 4.44 3.41 15.77
N GLU A 133 5.40 3.39 16.70
CA GLU A 133 5.14 3.18 18.12
C GLU A 133 4.17 4.22 18.69
N GLN A 134 4.38 5.51 18.39
CA GLN A 134 3.47 6.58 18.87
C GLN A 134 2.04 6.41 18.33
N VAL A 135 1.88 5.98 17.06
CA VAL A 135 0.55 5.69 16.51
C VAL A 135 -0.09 4.48 17.21
N ALA A 136 0.70 3.45 17.55
CA ALA A 136 0.19 2.28 18.25
C ALA A 136 -0.22 2.59 19.70
N LEU A 137 0.59 3.39 20.41
CA LEU A 137 0.26 3.88 21.76
C LEU A 137 -1.02 4.72 21.74
N ALA A 138 -1.16 5.62 20.76
CA ALA A 138 -2.39 6.40 20.61
C ALA A 138 -3.61 5.50 20.29
N ALA A 139 -3.44 4.46 19.45
CA ALA A 139 -4.50 3.50 19.16
C ALA A 139 -4.94 2.77 20.43
N SER A 140 -3.99 2.31 21.23
CA SER A 140 -4.26 1.64 22.51
C SER A 140 -4.98 2.58 23.50
N ALA A 141 -4.48 3.80 23.66
CA ALA A 141 -5.05 4.79 24.59
C ALA A 141 -6.51 5.17 24.25
N HIS A 142 -6.86 5.21 22.97
CA HIS A 142 -8.22 5.54 22.50
C HIS A 142 -9.09 4.29 22.25
N GLY A 143 -8.60 3.07 22.49
CA GLY A 143 -9.32 1.84 22.17
C GLY A 143 -9.61 1.69 20.66
N ALA A 144 -8.81 2.33 19.82
CA ALA A 144 -8.96 2.30 18.37
C ALA A 144 -8.27 1.06 17.77
N ARG A 145 -8.87 0.49 16.71
CA ARG A 145 -8.18 -0.54 15.91
C ARG A 145 -7.03 0.08 15.13
N LEU A 146 -5.97 -0.69 14.90
CA LEU A 146 -4.80 -0.23 14.16
C LEU A 146 -4.51 -1.11 12.95
N VAL A 147 -4.36 -0.48 11.78
CA VAL A 147 -3.77 -1.08 10.57
C VAL A 147 -2.44 -0.38 10.28
N HIS A 148 -1.34 -1.13 10.35
CA HIS A 148 0.01 -0.62 10.13
C HIS A 148 0.60 -1.15 8.82
N VAL A 149 1.18 -0.28 7.99
CA VAL A 149 1.85 -0.68 6.75
C VAL A 149 3.37 -0.75 6.96
N SER A 150 3.87 -1.98 6.83
CA SER A 150 5.29 -2.32 6.83
C SER A 150 5.80 -2.57 5.39
N ALA A 151 6.65 -3.55 5.18
CA ALA A 151 7.10 -4.00 3.86
C ALA A 151 7.59 -5.46 3.91
N ILE A 152 7.47 -6.20 2.80
CA ILE A 152 8.17 -7.48 2.66
C ILE A 152 9.68 -7.26 2.81
N GLY A 153 10.35 -8.14 3.54
CA GLY A 153 11.78 -8.02 3.87
C GLY A 153 12.06 -7.25 5.16
N ALA A 154 11.04 -6.92 5.98
CA ALA A 154 11.23 -6.45 7.35
C ALA A 154 11.91 -7.55 8.18
N ASP A 155 13.16 -7.31 8.59
CA ASP A 155 14.03 -8.27 9.29
C ASP A 155 14.99 -7.53 10.24
N ALA A 156 14.94 -7.90 11.52
CA ALA A 156 15.76 -7.29 12.56
C ALA A 156 17.27 -7.53 12.36
N ASN A 157 17.64 -8.60 11.67
CA ASN A 157 19.04 -8.99 11.42
C ASN A 157 19.55 -8.52 10.04
N SER A 158 18.74 -7.81 9.27
CA SER A 158 19.12 -7.33 7.94
C SER A 158 20.29 -6.34 7.99
N PRO A 159 21.24 -6.37 7.02
CA PRO A 159 22.23 -5.31 6.86
C PRO A 159 21.61 -3.95 6.50
N SER A 160 20.39 -3.92 5.97
CA SER A 160 19.66 -2.69 5.65
C SER A 160 19.06 -2.06 6.91
N ALA A 161 19.32 -0.77 7.12
CA ALA A 161 18.70 0.00 8.20
C ALA A 161 17.17 0.16 7.98
N TYR A 162 16.74 0.28 6.74
CA TYR A 162 15.32 0.30 6.38
C TYR A 162 14.62 -0.98 6.87
N ALA A 163 15.16 -2.15 6.54
CA ALA A 163 14.54 -3.44 6.89
C ALA A 163 14.52 -3.66 8.41
N ARG A 164 15.63 -3.32 9.12
CA ARG A 164 15.68 -3.40 10.59
C ARG A 164 14.65 -2.50 11.25
N THR A 165 14.57 -1.23 10.82
CA THR A 165 13.62 -0.28 11.44
C THR A 165 12.17 -0.62 11.13
N LYS A 166 11.88 -1.30 10.02
CA LYS A 166 10.55 -1.86 9.75
C LYS A 166 10.22 -3.01 10.71
N ALA A 167 11.15 -3.94 10.92
CA ALA A 167 10.95 -5.04 11.87
C ALA A 167 10.80 -4.53 13.32
N ASP A 168 11.63 -3.56 13.73
CA ASP A 168 11.51 -2.91 15.03
C ASP A 168 10.16 -2.22 15.21
N ALA A 169 9.67 -1.54 14.16
CA ALA A 169 8.36 -0.90 14.17
C ALA A 169 7.24 -1.92 14.38
N GLU A 170 7.27 -3.04 13.67
CA GLU A 170 6.27 -4.11 13.83
C GLU A 170 6.25 -4.67 15.25
N ARG A 171 7.43 -4.93 15.82
CA ARG A 171 7.54 -5.43 17.19
C ARG A 171 6.95 -4.44 18.20
N LEU A 172 7.28 -3.14 18.09
CA LEU A 172 6.76 -2.10 18.99
C LEU A 172 5.26 -1.87 18.78
N VAL A 173 4.77 -1.92 17.54
CA VAL A 173 3.35 -1.81 17.23
C VAL A 173 2.56 -2.95 17.88
N LEU A 174 3.01 -4.20 17.76
CA LEU A 174 2.33 -5.34 18.38
C LEU A 174 2.47 -5.36 19.90
N ALA A 175 3.56 -4.82 20.46
CA ALA A 175 3.71 -4.68 21.91
C ALA A 175 2.73 -3.65 22.48
N ALA A 176 2.52 -2.51 21.80
CA ALA A 176 1.62 -1.45 22.24
C ALA A 176 0.13 -1.74 21.92
N GLN A 177 -0.13 -2.40 20.79
CA GLN A 177 -1.47 -2.73 20.29
C GLN A 177 -1.48 -4.17 19.74
N PRO A 178 -1.63 -5.20 20.60
CA PRO A 178 -1.54 -6.61 20.21
C PRO A 178 -2.54 -7.04 19.14
N SER A 179 -3.66 -6.34 19.01
CA SER A 179 -4.67 -6.59 17.98
C SER A 179 -4.41 -5.90 16.65
N ALA A 180 -3.29 -5.19 16.49
CA ALA A 180 -2.96 -4.48 15.25
C ALA A 180 -2.82 -5.45 14.08
N SER A 181 -3.38 -5.09 12.92
CA SER A 181 -3.13 -5.80 11.66
C SER A 181 -1.97 -5.13 10.92
N ILE A 182 -0.95 -5.91 10.56
CA ILE A 182 0.23 -5.41 9.87
C ILE A 182 0.19 -5.87 8.41
N MET A 183 0.36 -4.93 7.48
CA MET A 183 0.40 -5.17 6.05
C MET A 183 1.83 -4.98 5.54
N ARG A 184 2.45 -6.03 5.00
CA ARG A 184 3.75 -6.03 4.34
C ARG A 184 3.58 -6.11 2.82
N PRO A 185 3.39 -5.01 2.10
CA PRO A 185 3.37 -5.05 0.64
C PRO A 185 4.78 -5.32 0.08
N SER A 186 4.82 -5.97 -1.10
CA SER A 186 5.95 -5.94 -2.02
C SER A 186 6.06 -4.56 -2.67
N ILE A 187 6.90 -4.39 -3.70
CA ILE A 187 6.98 -3.14 -4.43
C ILE A 187 5.61 -2.78 -5.02
N LEU A 188 5.15 -1.57 -4.69
CA LEU A 188 3.87 -1.06 -5.15
C LEU A 188 3.99 -0.51 -6.57
N PHE A 189 3.02 -0.82 -7.41
CA PHE A 189 2.90 -0.19 -8.73
C PHE A 189 1.54 0.45 -8.97
N GLY A 190 1.51 1.42 -9.88
CA GLY A 190 0.32 2.19 -10.25
C GLY A 190 0.69 3.51 -10.92
N PRO A 191 -0.28 4.33 -11.37
CA PRO A 191 -0.04 5.51 -12.22
C PRO A 191 1.04 6.48 -11.73
N GLU A 192 1.30 6.53 -10.43
CA GLU A 192 2.21 7.48 -9.77
C GLU A 192 3.31 6.77 -8.98
N ASP A 193 3.60 5.49 -9.31
CA ASP A 193 4.65 4.72 -8.64
C ASP A 193 6.05 5.31 -8.88
N ASP A 194 6.94 5.03 -7.96
CA ASP A 194 8.34 5.41 -8.06
C ASP A 194 9.20 4.36 -8.78
N PHE A 195 8.71 3.13 -8.97
CA PHE A 195 9.48 2.05 -9.56
C PHE A 195 9.42 2.08 -11.09
N PHE A 196 8.27 1.78 -11.69
CA PHE A 196 8.13 1.73 -13.14
C PHE A 196 8.32 3.09 -13.81
N ASN A 197 7.73 4.14 -13.22
CA ASN A 197 7.89 5.50 -13.74
C ASN A 197 9.33 5.97 -13.72
N ARG A 198 10.09 5.63 -12.69
CA ARG A 198 11.49 6.02 -12.56
C ARG A 198 12.38 5.35 -13.59
N PHE A 199 12.24 4.03 -13.77
CA PHE A 199 13.01 3.30 -14.79
C PHE A 199 12.60 3.69 -16.21
N ALA A 200 11.32 3.97 -16.45
CA ALA A 200 10.85 4.49 -17.74
C ALA A 200 11.44 5.90 -18.03
N ALA A 201 11.51 6.78 -17.02
CA ALA A 201 12.15 8.08 -17.13
C ALA A 201 13.65 7.96 -17.40
N LEU A 202 14.34 7.07 -16.66
CA LEU A 202 15.76 6.80 -16.87
C LEU A 202 16.02 6.28 -18.29
N ALA A 203 15.19 5.37 -18.81
CA ALA A 203 15.28 4.85 -20.17
C ALA A 203 15.05 5.90 -21.27
N ARG A 204 14.45 7.05 -20.94
CA ARG A 204 14.37 8.19 -21.89
C ARG A 204 15.71 8.90 -22.05
N LEU A 205 16.47 9.02 -20.97
CA LEU A 205 17.68 9.84 -20.90
C LEU A 205 18.95 9.00 -21.15
N SER A 206 19.01 7.77 -20.63
CA SER A 206 20.18 6.91 -20.70
C SER A 206 20.10 5.89 -21.84
N PRO A 207 21.20 5.60 -22.55
CA PRO A 207 21.27 4.52 -23.53
C PRO A 207 21.32 3.14 -22.88
N ALA A 208 21.61 3.07 -21.57
CA ALA A 208 21.71 1.82 -20.82
C ALA A 208 21.01 1.92 -19.48
N LEU A 209 20.50 0.78 -18.98
CA LEU A 209 19.95 0.63 -17.65
C LEU A 209 20.83 -0.33 -16.82
N PRO A 210 21.21 0.02 -15.59
CA PRO A 210 22.02 -0.86 -14.75
C PRO A 210 21.16 -2.00 -14.19
N LEU A 211 21.66 -3.22 -14.26
CA LEU A 211 21.13 -4.41 -13.61
C LEU A 211 21.98 -4.73 -12.38
N ILE A 212 21.65 -4.16 -11.23
CA ILE A 212 22.38 -4.39 -9.99
C ILE A 212 22.31 -5.87 -9.63
N GLY A 213 23.46 -6.50 -9.29
CA GLY A 213 23.54 -7.93 -9.03
C GLY A 213 23.16 -8.80 -10.23
N GLY A 214 23.35 -8.30 -11.48
CA GLY A 214 22.91 -9.00 -12.69
C GLY A 214 21.40 -8.98 -12.93
N GLY A 215 20.65 -8.32 -12.04
CA GLY A 215 19.18 -8.26 -12.11
C GLY A 215 18.48 -9.55 -11.73
N LEU A 216 19.09 -10.39 -10.91
CA LEU A 216 18.57 -11.71 -10.52
C LEU A 216 17.58 -11.66 -9.35
N THR A 217 17.60 -10.60 -8.56
CA THR A 217 16.69 -10.39 -7.43
C THR A 217 15.24 -10.50 -7.87
N ARG A 218 14.46 -11.32 -7.17
CA ARG A 218 13.05 -11.57 -7.48
C ARG A 218 12.15 -10.59 -6.73
N PHE A 219 11.14 -10.12 -7.42
CA PHE A 219 10.10 -9.24 -6.90
C PHE A 219 8.73 -9.83 -7.21
N GLN A 220 7.77 -9.49 -6.38
CA GLN A 220 6.35 -9.82 -6.58
C GLN A 220 5.52 -8.53 -6.59
N PRO A 221 5.64 -7.68 -7.63
CA PRO A 221 5.00 -6.36 -7.67
C PRO A 221 3.51 -6.47 -7.41
N VAL A 222 2.97 -5.55 -6.59
CA VAL A 222 1.56 -5.54 -6.21
C VAL A 222 0.90 -4.22 -6.60
N PHE A 223 -0.31 -4.29 -7.15
CA PHE A 223 -1.07 -3.11 -7.54
C PHE A 223 -1.50 -2.33 -6.29
N VAL A 224 -1.26 -1.02 -6.31
CA VAL A 224 -1.59 -0.12 -5.19
C VAL A 224 -3.08 -0.12 -4.83
N GLY A 225 -3.95 -0.36 -5.81
CA GLY A 225 -5.39 -0.49 -5.62
C GLY A 225 -5.78 -1.71 -4.80
N ASP A 226 -5.10 -2.84 -5.01
CA ASP A 226 -5.35 -4.09 -4.26
C ASP A 226 -4.88 -3.98 -2.82
N VAL A 227 -3.72 -3.35 -2.60
CA VAL A 227 -3.23 -3.05 -1.24
C VAL A 227 -4.17 -2.08 -0.52
N ALA A 228 -4.68 -1.07 -1.21
CA ALA A 228 -5.66 -0.14 -0.65
C ALA A 228 -6.98 -0.84 -0.29
N ARG A 229 -7.41 -1.82 -1.11
CA ARG A 229 -8.57 -2.68 -0.81
C ARG A 229 -8.31 -3.52 0.43
N ALA A 230 -7.15 -4.19 0.53
CA ALA A 230 -6.77 -5.00 1.69
C ALA A 230 -6.75 -4.18 2.99
N ILE A 231 -6.24 -2.94 2.94
CA ILE A 231 -6.26 -2.02 4.08
C ILE A 231 -7.71 -1.63 4.44
N ALA A 232 -8.55 -1.35 3.44
CA ALA A 232 -9.95 -1.01 3.68
C ALA A 232 -10.75 -2.20 4.23
N ASP A 233 -10.46 -3.43 3.78
CA ASP A 233 -11.05 -4.66 4.33
C ASP A 233 -10.58 -4.91 5.78
N ALA A 234 -9.33 -4.57 6.09
CA ALA A 234 -8.83 -4.61 7.47
C ALA A 234 -9.53 -3.55 8.36
N VAL A 235 -9.82 -2.37 7.84
CA VAL A 235 -10.64 -1.34 8.52
C VAL A 235 -12.06 -1.84 8.75
N ASP A 236 -12.65 -2.61 7.85
CA ASP A 236 -13.96 -3.26 8.04
C ASP A 236 -13.90 -4.41 9.07
N GLY A 237 -12.69 -4.89 9.42
CA GLY A 237 -12.50 -5.98 10.37
C GLY A 237 -12.37 -7.36 9.72
N ALA A 238 -12.11 -7.43 8.41
CA ALA A 238 -11.88 -8.69 7.71
C ALA A 238 -10.49 -9.30 8.01
N ALA A 239 -9.51 -8.47 8.40
CA ALA A 239 -8.20 -8.95 8.79
C ALA A 239 -8.22 -9.53 10.22
N ARG A 240 -7.53 -10.66 10.41
CA ARG A 240 -7.36 -11.27 11.74
C ARG A 240 -6.53 -10.35 12.65
N PRO A 241 -6.97 -10.10 13.91
CA PRO A 241 -6.20 -9.32 14.87
C PRO A 241 -4.80 -9.90 15.11
N GLY A 242 -3.82 -9.03 15.36
CA GLY A 242 -2.45 -9.42 15.69
C GLY A 242 -1.70 -10.14 14.55
N THR A 243 -2.18 -10.03 13.31
CA THR A 243 -1.68 -10.81 12.17
C THR A 243 -0.89 -9.94 11.21
N ILE A 244 0.23 -10.49 10.71
CA ILE A 244 1.08 -9.90 9.68
C ILE A 244 0.71 -10.53 8.33
N TYR A 245 0.22 -9.73 7.39
CA TYR A 245 -0.11 -10.12 6.03
C TYR A 245 1.01 -9.72 5.07
N GLU A 246 1.39 -10.58 4.15
CA GLU A 246 2.33 -10.29 3.06
C GLU A 246 1.56 -10.15 1.74
N LEU A 247 1.63 -8.95 1.15
CA LEU A 247 0.81 -8.57 0.01
C LEU A 247 1.68 -8.51 -1.26
N GLY A 248 1.60 -9.55 -2.06
CA GLY A 248 2.25 -9.65 -3.37
C GLY A 248 1.25 -9.74 -4.50
N GLY A 249 1.66 -9.34 -5.69
CA GLY A 249 0.88 -9.53 -6.92
C GLY A 249 0.87 -11.00 -7.37
N PRO A 250 0.25 -11.29 -8.54
CA PRO A 250 0.11 -12.67 -9.01
C PRO A 250 1.44 -13.28 -9.47
N ASP A 251 2.35 -12.47 -10.01
CA ASP A 251 3.58 -12.92 -10.66
C ASP A 251 4.84 -12.57 -9.88
N ILE A 252 5.76 -13.53 -9.83
CA ILE A 252 7.13 -13.31 -9.37
C ILE A 252 8.01 -13.09 -10.58
N ARG A 253 8.75 -11.97 -10.61
CA ARG A 253 9.63 -11.58 -11.72
C ARG A 253 10.99 -11.14 -11.21
N THR A 254 12.04 -11.47 -11.94
CA THR A 254 13.37 -10.93 -11.68
C THR A 254 13.45 -9.43 -12.04
N PHE A 255 14.35 -8.70 -11.42
CA PHE A 255 14.58 -7.29 -11.75
C PHE A 255 14.89 -7.09 -13.25
N LYS A 256 15.64 -8.03 -13.85
CA LYS A 256 15.94 -8.02 -15.30
C LYS A 256 14.65 -8.14 -16.13
N GLU A 257 13.75 -9.06 -15.80
CA GLU A 257 12.47 -9.23 -16.49
C GLU A 257 11.57 -7.99 -16.35
N LEU A 258 11.57 -7.36 -15.17
CA LEU A 258 10.84 -6.10 -14.96
C LEU A 258 11.43 -4.98 -15.84
N MET A 259 12.76 -4.87 -15.97
CA MET A 259 13.38 -3.89 -16.87
C MET A 259 13.07 -4.17 -18.34
N GLN A 260 13.08 -5.43 -18.75
CA GLN A 260 12.66 -5.82 -20.10
C GLN A 260 11.19 -5.49 -20.35
N PHE A 261 10.32 -5.71 -19.37
CA PHE A 261 8.91 -5.35 -19.46
C PHE A 261 8.73 -3.83 -19.61
N VAL A 262 9.43 -3.02 -18.81
CA VAL A 262 9.41 -1.55 -18.94
C VAL A 262 9.81 -1.13 -20.37
N LEU A 263 10.94 -1.65 -20.88
CA LEU A 263 11.45 -1.29 -22.20
C LEU A 263 10.48 -1.68 -23.32
N ARG A 264 9.84 -2.85 -23.23
CA ARG A 264 8.80 -3.27 -24.20
C ARG A 264 7.60 -2.32 -24.15
N THR A 265 7.12 -2.00 -22.94
CA THR A 265 5.93 -1.15 -22.72
C THR A 265 6.14 0.27 -23.27
N ILE A 266 7.35 0.84 -23.09
CA ILE A 266 7.67 2.20 -23.59
C ILE A 266 8.26 2.20 -25.00
N GLU A 267 8.33 1.04 -25.67
CA GLU A 267 8.83 0.88 -27.04
C GLU A 267 10.24 1.46 -27.24
N ARG A 268 11.15 1.21 -26.27
CA ARG A 268 12.53 1.69 -26.34
C ARG A 268 13.51 0.52 -26.24
N LYS A 269 14.53 0.53 -27.11
CA LYS A 269 15.67 -0.40 -27.02
C LYS A 269 16.77 0.27 -26.19
N ARG A 270 17.17 -0.35 -25.08
CA ARG A 270 18.26 0.08 -24.22
C ARG A 270 19.10 -1.12 -23.82
N LEU A 271 20.39 -0.89 -23.64
CA LEU A 271 21.27 -1.92 -23.11
C LEU A 271 20.97 -2.18 -21.65
N LEU A 272 20.90 -3.43 -21.26
CA LEU A 272 20.80 -3.86 -19.87
C LEU A 272 22.20 -4.29 -19.43
N VAL A 273 22.85 -3.48 -18.58
CA VAL A 273 24.25 -3.66 -18.21
C VAL A 273 24.33 -4.24 -16.79
N PRO A 274 24.87 -5.45 -16.61
CA PRO A 274 25.08 -6.00 -15.27
C PRO A 274 26.02 -5.11 -14.45
N LEU A 275 25.61 -4.76 -13.24
CA LEU A 275 26.37 -3.95 -12.31
C LEU A 275 26.59 -4.75 -11.02
N PRO A 276 27.83 -5.16 -10.69
CA PRO A 276 28.14 -5.85 -9.44
C PRO A 276 27.74 -5.03 -8.22
N PHE A 277 27.31 -5.69 -7.14
CA PHE A 277 26.83 -5.03 -5.92
C PHE A 277 27.86 -4.06 -5.31
N PHE A 278 29.16 -4.39 -5.36
CA PHE A 278 30.18 -3.51 -4.78
C PHE A 278 30.31 -2.19 -5.55
N LEU A 279 30.24 -2.22 -6.90
CA LEU A 279 30.23 -1.02 -7.73
C LEU A 279 28.95 -0.20 -7.53
N ALA A 280 27.79 -0.89 -7.46
CA ALA A 280 26.52 -0.24 -7.19
C ALA A 280 26.55 0.47 -5.82
N LYS A 281 27.13 -0.16 -4.79
CA LYS A 281 27.27 0.43 -3.45
C LYS A 281 28.20 1.63 -3.45
N MET A 282 29.31 1.56 -4.17
CA MET A 282 30.24 2.70 -4.32
C MET A 282 29.56 3.89 -5.02
N GLN A 283 28.85 3.64 -6.13
CA GLN A 283 28.05 4.69 -6.80
C GLN A 283 26.96 5.26 -5.90
N ALA A 284 26.24 4.40 -5.15
CA ALA A 284 25.18 4.80 -4.27
C ALA A 284 25.68 5.70 -3.13
N THR A 285 26.90 5.47 -2.65
CA THR A 285 27.55 6.32 -1.60
C THR A 285 27.71 7.76 -2.08
N ILE A 286 27.95 7.97 -3.38
CA ILE A 286 28.02 9.33 -3.98
C ILE A 286 26.61 9.85 -4.25
N LEU A 287 25.75 9.02 -4.85
CA LEU A 287 24.41 9.41 -5.28
C LEU A 287 23.44 9.75 -4.14
N GLN A 288 23.69 9.24 -2.92
CA GLN A 288 22.84 9.53 -1.75
C GLN A 288 22.79 11.01 -1.35
N TYR A 289 23.78 11.81 -1.74
CA TYR A 289 23.84 13.25 -1.42
C TYR A 289 22.95 14.11 -2.32
N PHE A 290 22.36 13.55 -3.39
CA PHE A 290 21.42 14.29 -4.23
C PHE A 290 20.11 14.56 -3.46
N PRO A 291 19.39 15.64 -3.79
CA PRO A 291 18.10 15.96 -3.15
C PRO A 291 17.03 14.87 -3.22
N LYS A 292 17.00 14.13 -4.33
CA LYS A 292 16.22 12.88 -4.53
C LYS A 292 17.19 11.82 -5.01
N PRO A 293 17.79 11.06 -4.10
CA PRO A 293 18.85 10.13 -4.46
C PRO A 293 18.31 9.07 -5.43
N PRO A 294 18.96 8.87 -6.59
CA PRO A 294 18.55 7.85 -7.53
C PRO A 294 18.83 6.43 -6.99
N LEU A 295 19.80 6.29 -6.09
CA LEU A 295 20.13 5.03 -5.43
C LEU A 295 20.84 5.36 -4.10
N THR A 296 20.54 4.60 -3.05
CA THR A 296 21.26 4.69 -1.76
C THR A 296 21.96 3.37 -1.45
N PRO A 297 23.03 3.39 -0.61
CA PRO A 297 23.69 2.16 -0.18
C PRO A 297 22.74 1.17 0.49
N ASP A 298 21.78 1.67 1.26
CA ASP A 298 20.76 0.86 1.94
C ASP A 298 19.83 0.15 0.93
N GLN A 299 19.43 0.85 -0.15
CA GLN A 299 18.66 0.24 -1.24
C GLN A 299 19.45 -0.84 -1.98
N VAL A 300 20.78 -0.71 -2.11
CA VAL A 300 21.62 -1.76 -2.71
C VAL A 300 21.64 -3.01 -1.84
N GLU A 301 21.66 -2.86 -0.50
CA GLU A 301 21.56 -4.02 0.41
C GLU A 301 20.19 -4.70 0.32
N LEU A 302 19.09 -3.94 0.19
CA LEU A 302 17.75 -4.51 -0.04
C LEU A 302 17.67 -5.34 -1.33
N LEU A 303 18.40 -4.95 -2.38
CA LEU A 303 18.44 -5.69 -3.64
C LEU A 303 19.18 -7.04 -3.58
N ARG A 304 19.80 -7.39 -2.43
CA ARG A 304 20.41 -8.71 -2.24
C ARG A 304 19.42 -9.78 -1.81
N VAL A 305 18.24 -9.38 -1.37
CA VAL A 305 17.20 -10.26 -0.85
C VAL A 305 15.96 -10.17 -1.73
N ASP A 306 15.34 -11.30 -1.98
CA ASP A 306 14.10 -11.37 -2.76
C ASP A 306 12.95 -10.65 -2.02
N ASN A 307 12.15 -9.93 -2.76
CA ASN A 307 10.97 -9.23 -2.25
C ASN A 307 9.71 -9.94 -2.72
N VAL A 308 9.48 -11.12 -2.16
CA VAL A 308 8.40 -12.04 -2.52
C VAL A 308 7.66 -12.54 -1.28
N VAL A 309 6.39 -12.90 -1.44
CA VAL A 309 5.56 -13.47 -0.36
C VAL A 309 6.14 -14.80 0.07
N SER A 310 6.32 -14.98 1.37
CA SER A 310 6.87 -16.18 1.97
C SER A 310 5.93 -17.39 1.84
N ASN A 311 6.50 -18.60 1.84
CA ASN A 311 5.70 -19.82 1.81
C ASN A 311 4.85 -19.96 3.08
N ALA A 312 5.33 -19.49 4.23
CA ALA A 312 4.57 -19.49 5.48
C ALA A 312 3.31 -18.60 5.36
N ALA A 313 3.44 -17.38 4.82
CA ALA A 313 2.30 -16.50 4.61
C ALA A 313 1.27 -17.09 3.64
N LYS A 314 1.73 -17.80 2.59
CA LYS A 314 0.84 -18.49 1.64
C LYS A 314 0.09 -19.64 2.32
N ALA A 315 0.79 -20.51 3.06
CA ALA A 315 0.20 -21.65 3.75
C ALA A 315 -0.86 -21.23 4.80
N GLU A 316 -0.63 -20.11 5.48
CA GLU A 316 -1.53 -19.56 6.50
C GLU A 316 -2.61 -18.61 5.94
N LEU A 317 -2.68 -18.46 4.62
CA LEU A 317 -3.60 -17.52 3.93
C LEU A 317 -3.47 -16.06 4.43
N ARG A 318 -2.25 -15.65 4.79
CA ARG A 318 -1.92 -14.27 5.17
C ARG A 318 -1.45 -13.47 3.95
N THR A 319 -2.26 -13.47 2.91
CA THR A 319 -2.00 -12.88 1.59
C THR A 319 -3.22 -12.13 1.08
N LEU A 320 -3.14 -11.49 -0.09
CA LEU A 320 -4.30 -10.88 -0.76
C LEU A 320 -5.41 -11.90 -1.01
N GLN A 321 -5.04 -13.09 -1.51
CA GLN A 321 -6.01 -14.16 -1.77
C GLN A 321 -6.70 -14.63 -0.48
N GLY A 322 -5.95 -14.68 0.63
CA GLY A 322 -6.53 -15.01 1.94
C GLY A 322 -7.51 -13.95 2.47
N LEU A 323 -7.43 -12.72 1.96
CA LEU A 323 -8.41 -11.64 2.18
C LEU A 323 -9.52 -11.63 1.11
N GLY A 324 -9.54 -12.58 0.18
CA GLY A 324 -10.52 -12.64 -0.91
C GLY A 324 -10.28 -11.61 -2.03
N ILE A 325 -9.03 -11.13 -2.16
CA ILE A 325 -8.65 -10.17 -3.18
C ILE A 325 -7.83 -10.87 -4.25
N GLU A 326 -8.36 -10.89 -5.48
CA GLU A 326 -7.63 -11.33 -6.67
C GLU A 326 -6.72 -10.18 -7.12
N PRO A 327 -5.38 -10.38 -7.13
CA PRO A 327 -4.45 -9.30 -7.44
C PRO A 327 -4.34 -9.03 -8.95
N GLU A 328 -4.28 -7.75 -9.31
CA GLU A 328 -4.08 -7.29 -10.70
C GLU A 328 -2.65 -7.51 -11.18
N THR A 329 -2.50 -7.82 -12.50
CA THR A 329 -1.21 -8.04 -13.13
C THR A 329 -0.53 -6.72 -13.55
N ILE A 330 0.81 -6.75 -13.71
CA ILE A 330 1.53 -5.59 -14.25
C ILE A 330 1.15 -5.33 -15.71
N GLU A 331 0.80 -6.37 -16.47
CA GLU A 331 0.38 -6.29 -17.86
C GLU A 331 -0.94 -5.54 -18.03
N ALA A 332 -1.86 -5.68 -17.10
CA ALA A 332 -3.16 -5.01 -17.14
C ALA A 332 -3.03 -3.51 -16.81
N ILE A 333 -2.19 -3.15 -15.87
CA ILE A 333 -2.18 -1.79 -15.29
C ILE A 333 -1.06 -0.91 -15.86
N VAL A 334 0.20 -1.42 -15.92
CA VAL A 334 1.38 -0.59 -16.22
C VAL A 334 1.32 0.07 -17.60
N PRO A 335 0.84 -0.57 -18.67
CA PRO A 335 0.73 0.09 -19.98
C PRO A 335 -0.19 1.30 -20.00
N SER A 336 -1.18 1.36 -19.10
CA SER A 336 -2.16 2.44 -19.02
C SER A 336 -1.55 3.80 -18.63
N TYR A 337 -0.37 3.82 -18.02
CA TYR A 337 0.29 5.06 -17.60
C TYR A 337 1.72 5.22 -18.11
N LEU A 338 2.44 4.16 -18.54
CA LEU A 338 3.79 4.27 -19.10
C LEU A 338 3.82 4.70 -20.57
N TRP A 339 2.69 4.74 -21.29
CA TRP A 339 2.61 5.22 -22.67
C TRP A 339 3.24 6.62 -22.85
N ARG A 340 3.17 7.48 -21.83
CA ARG A 340 3.76 8.83 -21.82
C ARG A 340 5.28 8.86 -22.00
N PHE A 341 5.95 7.72 -21.81
CA PHE A 341 7.39 7.57 -22.01
C PHE A 341 7.77 7.02 -23.39
N ARG A 342 6.78 6.66 -24.23
CA ARG A 342 6.98 6.28 -25.62
C ARG A 342 7.47 7.46 -26.43
N LYS A 343 8.14 7.19 -27.58
CA LYS A 343 8.58 8.25 -28.49
C LYS A 343 7.42 9.01 -29.14
N THR A 344 6.35 8.28 -29.47
CA THR A 344 5.16 8.78 -30.21
C THR A 344 3.96 9.05 -29.29
N GLY A 345 4.12 8.92 -27.96
CA GLY A 345 3.01 9.12 -27.01
C GLY A 345 1.88 8.10 -27.20
N GLN A 346 0.64 8.55 -27.02
CA GLN A 346 -0.58 7.72 -27.06
C GLN A 346 -1.09 7.49 -28.50
N PHE A 347 -0.78 8.41 -29.42
CA PHE A 347 -1.41 8.51 -30.74
C PHE A 347 -0.61 7.84 -31.86
N ARG A 348 -0.07 6.65 -31.63
CA ARG A 348 0.47 5.88 -32.74
C ARG A 348 -0.70 5.33 -33.56
N SER A 349 -1.00 5.95 -34.71
CA SER A 349 -1.78 5.28 -35.75
C SER A 349 -1.05 3.98 -36.08
N ARG A 350 -1.70 2.84 -35.86
CA ARG A 350 -1.31 1.58 -36.48
C ARG A 350 -1.45 1.80 -37.98
N VAL A 351 -0.38 2.19 -38.65
CA VAL A 351 -0.31 1.97 -40.09
C VAL A 351 -0.19 0.45 -40.24
N ALA A 352 -1.27 -0.14 -40.72
CA ALA A 352 -1.37 -1.56 -41.04
C ALA A 352 -0.33 -1.95 -42.08
#